data_4400b6fbc3a1b42fd5922438593edeef
#
_entry.id   4400b6fbc3a1b42fd5922438593edeef
#
_cell.length_a   1.000
_cell.length_b   1.000
_cell.length_c   1.000
_cell.angle_alpha   90.00
_cell.angle_beta   90.00
_cell.angle_gamma   90.00
#
_symmetry.space_group_name_H-M   'P 1'
#
loop_
_entity.id
_entity.type
_entity.pdbx_description
1 polymer ?
#
loop_
_entity_poly.entity_id
_entity_poly.type
_entity_poly.pdbx_seq_one_letter_code
_entity_poly.pdbx_strand_id
1 'polypeptide(L)'
;MTGARWVDSHCHIDPDADPASVIAEARAAGVVHLVNVGTDVASSQQAIDVAAVHEGVWATVGVHPHDASGGLEGLESLVSSPGVVAIGECGLDYHYDHSPRETQREVFAAQIALAVDRGLPVVVHSREAWADTFDILGSEAGATPVVMHCFTGGPDEAQRCLDLGAYLSFSGIVTFPSAPEVRQAATLCPADRLLVETDSPFLAPVPHRGKRNQPAWVPHVGAVVAEVRGVEVNQLAHQTTRNAISVFGLGE
;
A
#
# COMPACT_ATOMS: atom_id res chain seq x y z
N MET A 1 9.35 28.64 -1.68
CA MET A 1 9.50 27.32 -2.31
C MET A 1 8.54 26.40 -1.58
N THR A 2 7.50 25.92 -2.22
CA THR A 2 6.60 24.91 -1.65
C THR A 2 7.43 23.64 -1.43
N GLY A 3 7.49 23.15 -0.19
CA GLY A 3 8.20 21.90 0.14
C GLY A 3 7.65 20.71 -0.64
N ALA A 4 8.38 19.59 -0.63
CA ALA A 4 7.91 18.33 -1.21
C ALA A 4 6.57 17.93 -0.59
N ARG A 5 5.61 17.53 -1.44
CA ARG A 5 4.31 16.98 -1.01
C ARG A 5 4.32 15.48 -1.27
N TRP A 6 3.94 14.72 -0.26
CA TRP A 6 3.95 13.26 -0.29
C TRP A 6 2.56 12.68 -0.08
N VAL A 7 2.34 11.50 -0.61
CA VAL A 7 1.26 10.60 -0.20
C VAL A 7 1.90 9.39 0.44
N ASP A 8 1.44 9.02 1.63
CA ASP A 8 1.71 7.70 2.20
C ASP A 8 0.65 6.74 1.67
N SER A 9 1.03 5.91 0.68
CA SER A 9 0.08 5.08 -0.04
C SER A 9 -0.36 3.83 0.74
N HIS A 10 0.23 3.57 1.92
CA HIS A 10 -0.15 2.45 2.79
C HIS A 10 0.38 2.66 4.21
N CYS A 11 -0.54 2.86 5.15
CA CYS A 11 -0.24 2.93 6.57
C CYS A 11 -1.39 2.34 7.40
N HIS A 12 -1.12 1.93 8.64
CA HIS A 12 -2.13 1.52 9.60
C HIS A 12 -2.14 2.52 10.76
N ILE A 13 -3.18 3.33 10.83
CA ILE A 13 -3.37 4.28 11.93
C ILE A 13 -4.11 3.54 13.03
N ASP A 14 -3.42 3.31 14.14
CA ASP A 14 -3.97 2.65 15.31
C ASP A 14 -5.08 3.53 15.93
N PRO A 15 -6.32 3.04 16.01
CA PRO A 15 -7.44 3.82 16.55
C PRO A 15 -7.30 4.11 18.05
N ASP A 16 -6.53 3.30 18.79
CA ASP A 16 -6.24 3.49 20.21
C ASP A 16 -5.08 4.50 20.44
N ALA A 17 -4.27 4.78 19.40
CA ALA A 17 -3.39 5.94 19.40
C ALA A 17 -4.22 7.22 19.16
N ASP A 18 -3.62 8.40 19.34
CA ASP A 18 -4.26 9.65 18.94
C ASP A 18 -4.12 9.87 17.41
N PRO A 19 -5.12 9.47 16.57
CA PRO A 19 -5.02 9.62 15.11
C PRO A 19 -4.79 11.09 14.70
N ALA A 20 -5.36 12.05 15.42
CA ALA A 20 -5.19 13.47 15.11
C ALA A 20 -3.73 13.91 15.25
N SER A 21 -3.03 13.42 16.28
CA SER A 21 -1.60 13.69 16.49
C SER A 21 -0.75 13.06 15.37
N VAL A 22 -0.98 11.78 15.04
CA VAL A 22 -0.27 11.07 13.96
C VAL A 22 -0.43 11.81 12.62
N ILE A 23 -1.66 12.22 12.28
CA ILE A 23 -1.98 12.94 11.05
C ILE A 23 -1.34 14.33 11.05
N ALA A 24 -1.36 15.04 12.19
CA ALA A 24 -0.73 16.36 12.31
C ALA A 24 0.80 16.28 12.11
N GLU A 25 1.45 15.27 12.67
CA GLU A 25 2.89 15.03 12.46
C GLU A 25 3.19 14.70 10.99
N ALA A 26 2.37 13.86 10.33
CA ALA A 26 2.50 13.56 8.92
C ALA A 26 2.38 14.82 8.04
N ARG A 27 1.38 15.66 8.32
CA ARG A 27 1.20 16.95 7.62
C ARG A 27 2.38 17.90 7.83
N ALA A 28 2.92 17.98 9.04
CA ALA A 28 4.10 18.78 9.34
C ALA A 28 5.34 18.29 8.55
N ALA A 29 5.41 17.00 8.21
CA ALA A 29 6.45 16.40 7.38
C ALA A 29 6.18 16.56 5.86
N GLY A 30 5.06 17.18 5.46
CA GLY A 30 4.69 17.39 4.05
C GLY A 30 3.84 16.25 3.45
N VAL A 31 3.32 15.33 4.26
CA VAL A 31 2.38 14.30 3.80
C VAL A 31 0.99 14.91 3.67
N VAL A 32 0.46 14.91 2.45
CA VAL A 32 -0.82 15.58 2.13
C VAL A 32 -2.00 14.60 2.12
N HIS A 33 -1.75 13.33 1.82
CA HIS A 33 -2.74 12.26 1.88
C HIS A 33 -2.15 11.03 2.56
N LEU A 34 -3.02 10.31 3.26
CA LEU A 34 -2.75 9.04 3.94
C LEU A 34 -3.79 8.02 3.47
N VAL A 35 -3.34 6.85 3.03
CA VAL A 35 -4.20 5.71 2.77
C VAL A 35 -4.11 4.79 3.99
N ASN A 36 -5.15 4.83 4.83
CA ASN A 36 -5.28 4.04 6.06
C ASN A 36 -5.90 2.69 5.73
N VAL A 37 -5.23 1.61 6.07
CA VAL A 37 -5.49 0.29 5.51
C VAL A 37 -6.14 -0.63 6.53
N GLY A 38 -7.29 -1.22 6.13
CA GLY A 38 -7.93 -2.31 6.85
C GLY A 38 -7.35 -3.67 6.45
N THR A 39 -7.28 -4.59 7.41
CA THR A 39 -6.74 -5.94 7.26
C THR A 39 -7.75 -7.04 7.61
N ASP A 40 -8.88 -6.65 8.17
CA ASP A 40 -10.08 -7.45 8.41
C ASP A 40 -11.31 -6.53 8.41
N VAL A 41 -12.51 -7.08 8.62
CA VAL A 41 -13.75 -6.30 8.60
C VAL A 41 -13.79 -5.25 9.71
N ALA A 42 -13.27 -5.58 10.90
CA ALA A 42 -13.28 -4.66 12.04
C ALA A 42 -12.30 -3.50 11.84
N SER A 43 -11.06 -3.79 11.44
CA SER A 43 -10.05 -2.77 11.15
C SER A 43 -10.39 -1.94 9.90
N SER A 44 -11.09 -2.53 8.91
CA SER A 44 -11.65 -1.81 7.76
C SER A 44 -12.68 -0.77 8.21
N GLN A 45 -13.59 -1.11 9.14
CA GLN A 45 -14.52 -0.14 9.71
C GLN A 45 -13.78 0.98 10.46
N GLN A 46 -12.78 0.64 11.25
CA GLN A 46 -11.95 1.63 11.96
C GLN A 46 -11.22 2.57 10.99
N ALA A 47 -10.70 2.04 9.88
CA ALA A 47 -10.06 2.86 8.85
C ALA A 47 -11.05 3.86 8.22
N ILE A 48 -12.27 3.44 7.95
CA ILE A 48 -13.37 4.30 7.48
C ILE A 48 -13.69 5.39 8.51
N ASP A 49 -13.83 5.02 9.78
CA ASP A 49 -14.16 5.97 10.85
C ASP A 49 -13.09 7.07 11.00
N VAL A 50 -11.81 6.71 10.87
CA VAL A 50 -10.71 7.69 10.87
C VAL A 50 -10.78 8.58 9.63
N ALA A 51 -10.99 8.00 8.44
CA ALA A 51 -11.10 8.75 7.19
C ALA A 51 -12.27 9.73 7.20
N ALA A 52 -13.41 9.37 7.81
CA ALA A 52 -14.62 10.19 7.84
C ALA A 52 -14.46 11.52 8.60
N VAL A 53 -13.51 11.61 9.54
CA VAL A 53 -13.32 12.78 10.41
C VAL A 53 -12.01 13.54 10.15
N HIS A 54 -11.16 13.03 9.26
CA HIS A 54 -9.86 13.63 8.96
C HIS A 54 -9.70 13.86 7.46
N GLU A 55 -9.73 15.11 7.03
CA GLU A 55 -9.49 15.48 5.64
C GLU A 55 -8.13 14.95 5.15
N GLY A 56 -8.06 14.46 3.89
CA GLY A 56 -6.83 13.91 3.31
C GLY A 56 -6.45 12.53 3.83
N VAL A 57 -7.30 11.91 4.65
CA VAL A 57 -7.20 10.49 5.03
C VAL A 57 -8.24 9.70 4.28
N TRP A 58 -7.82 8.58 3.69
CA TRP A 58 -8.63 7.69 2.88
C TRP A 58 -8.54 6.27 3.45
N ALA A 59 -9.53 5.44 3.19
CA ALA A 59 -9.57 4.08 3.72
C ALA A 59 -9.45 3.04 2.61
N THR A 60 -8.83 1.90 2.91
CA THR A 60 -9.06 0.66 2.16
C THR A 60 -9.81 -0.33 3.02
N VAL A 61 -10.52 -1.25 2.37
CA VAL A 61 -11.28 -2.30 3.03
C VAL A 61 -10.87 -3.66 2.47
N GLY A 62 -10.48 -4.58 3.33
CA GLY A 62 -9.98 -5.87 2.88
C GLY A 62 -9.77 -6.87 4.01
N VAL A 63 -9.40 -8.08 3.62
CA VAL A 63 -9.01 -9.17 4.52
C VAL A 63 -7.62 -9.65 4.13
N HIS A 64 -6.67 -9.39 5.02
CA HIS A 64 -5.28 -9.79 4.89
C HIS A 64 -5.15 -11.32 4.85
N PRO A 65 -4.17 -11.90 4.14
CA PRO A 65 -3.99 -13.36 4.11
C PRO A 65 -3.87 -14.02 5.48
N HIS A 66 -3.39 -13.33 6.49
CA HIS A 66 -3.35 -13.85 7.87
C HIS A 66 -4.75 -14.14 8.43
N ASP A 67 -5.74 -13.32 8.08
CA ASP A 67 -7.10 -13.36 8.59
C ASP A 67 -8.09 -14.02 7.62
N ALA A 68 -7.59 -14.59 6.50
CA ALA A 68 -8.42 -15.20 5.45
C ALA A 68 -9.36 -16.29 5.98
N SER A 69 -9.00 -17.02 7.03
CA SER A 69 -9.86 -18.01 7.68
C SER A 69 -11.13 -17.41 8.32
N GLY A 70 -11.15 -16.10 8.57
CA GLY A 70 -12.34 -15.37 9.04
C GLY A 70 -13.37 -15.10 7.93
N GLY A 71 -12.99 -15.25 6.66
CA GLY A 71 -13.86 -15.00 5.50
C GLY A 71 -14.10 -13.53 5.25
N LEU A 72 -15.08 -13.24 4.38
CA LEU A 72 -15.40 -11.88 3.88
C LEU A 72 -16.76 -11.37 4.37
N GLU A 73 -17.40 -12.06 5.32
CA GLU A 73 -18.74 -11.65 5.79
C GLU A 73 -18.73 -10.22 6.35
N GLY A 74 -19.56 -9.35 5.81
CA GLY A 74 -19.65 -7.94 6.18
C GLY A 74 -18.75 -6.99 5.37
N LEU A 75 -17.70 -7.47 4.69
CA LEU A 75 -16.78 -6.62 3.94
C LEU A 75 -17.49 -5.84 2.83
N GLU A 76 -18.37 -6.50 2.08
CA GLU A 76 -19.09 -5.88 0.95
C GLU A 76 -19.89 -4.64 1.36
N SER A 77 -20.46 -4.64 2.56
CA SER A 77 -21.20 -3.49 3.08
C SER A 77 -20.36 -2.26 3.31
N LEU A 78 -19.06 -2.43 3.55
CA LEU A 78 -18.10 -1.36 3.83
C LEU A 78 -17.57 -0.69 2.55
N VAL A 79 -17.54 -1.40 1.43
CA VAL A 79 -16.90 -0.94 0.18
C VAL A 79 -17.50 0.35 -0.36
N SER A 80 -18.80 0.57 -0.14
CA SER A 80 -19.51 1.78 -0.61
C SER A 80 -19.46 2.94 0.39
N SER A 81 -18.73 2.82 1.49
CA SER A 81 -18.59 3.89 2.47
C SER A 81 -17.80 5.07 1.90
N PRO A 82 -18.19 6.32 2.22
CA PRO A 82 -17.43 7.48 1.81
C PRO A 82 -15.97 7.40 2.28
N GLY A 83 -15.03 7.76 1.41
CA GLY A 83 -13.61 7.73 1.73
C GLY A 83 -12.92 6.39 1.49
N VAL A 84 -13.65 5.32 1.12
CA VAL A 84 -13.06 4.05 0.66
C VAL A 84 -12.55 4.23 -0.77
N VAL A 85 -11.27 3.92 -0.99
CA VAL A 85 -10.58 4.16 -2.26
C VAL A 85 -9.98 2.90 -2.89
N ALA A 86 -9.97 1.78 -2.19
CA ALA A 86 -9.44 0.51 -2.70
C ALA A 86 -9.99 -0.69 -1.92
N ILE A 87 -9.93 -1.86 -2.55
CA ILE A 87 -10.06 -3.16 -1.88
C ILE A 87 -8.67 -3.64 -1.47
N GLY A 88 -8.51 -3.97 -0.22
CA GLY A 88 -7.26 -4.43 0.37
C GLY A 88 -7.08 -3.85 1.80
N GLU A 89 -6.10 -4.35 2.51
CA GLU A 89 -5.03 -5.23 2.08
C GLU A 89 -5.52 -6.67 1.91
N CYS A 90 -5.20 -7.27 0.77
CA CYS A 90 -5.50 -8.66 0.47
C CYS A 90 -4.30 -9.33 -0.22
N GLY A 91 -4.33 -10.62 -0.46
CA GLY A 91 -3.23 -11.29 -1.14
C GLY A 91 -2.80 -12.59 -0.47
N LEU A 92 -1.49 -12.88 -0.52
CA LEU A 92 -0.93 -14.15 -0.09
C LEU A 92 0.32 -13.96 0.79
N ASP A 93 0.39 -14.71 1.90
CA ASP A 93 1.56 -14.80 2.77
C ASP A 93 1.88 -16.27 3.06
N TYR A 94 2.91 -16.80 2.39
CA TYR A 94 3.38 -18.19 2.56
C TYR A 94 4.57 -18.28 3.51
N HIS A 95 4.98 -17.16 4.09
CA HIS A 95 6.02 -17.13 5.11
C HIS A 95 5.45 -17.49 6.49
N TYR A 96 4.33 -16.87 6.87
CA TYR A 96 3.70 -17.09 8.17
C TYR A 96 2.64 -18.19 8.16
N ASP A 97 1.93 -18.37 7.03
CA ASP A 97 0.89 -19.40 6.85
C ASP A 97 -0.18 -19.39 7.99
N HIS A 98 -0.58 -18.19 8.48
CA HIS A 98 -1.56 -18.09 9.56
C HIS A 98 -2.95 -18.60 9.16
N SER A 99 -3.31 -18.47 7.90
CA SER A 99 -4.47 -19.14 7.29
C SER A 99 -3.99 -20.17 6.26
N PRO A 100 -4.74 -21.27 6.01
CA PRO A 100 -4.40 -22.23 4.98
C PRO A 100 -4.23 -21.56 3.61
N ARG A 101 -3.21 -21.93 2.84
CA ARG A 101 -2.90 -21.31 1.52
C ARG A 101 -4.07 -21.38 0.54
N GLU A 102 -4.84 -22.47 0.53
CA GLU A 102 -6.03 -22.59 -0.29
C GLU A 102 -7.05 -21.51 0.06
N THR A 103 -7.34 -21.32 1.37
CA THR A 103 -8.24 -20.29 1.86
C THR A 103 -7.73 -18.89 1.52
N GLN A 104 -6.40 -18.65 1.65
CA GLN A 104 -5.82 -17.36 1.23
C GLN A 104 -6.09 -17.09 -0.25
N ARG A 105 -5.90 -18.08 -1.14
CA ARG A 105 -6.14 -17.95 -2.58
C ARG A 105 -7.59 -17.67 -2.90
N GLU A 106 -8.53 -18.41 -2.29
CA GLU A 106 -9.96 -18.22 -2.47
C GLU A 106 -10.41 -16.81 -2.04
N VAL A 107 -9.98 -16.38 -0.85
CA VAL A 107 -10.31 -15.06 -0.29
C VAL A 107 -9.67 -13.94 -1.11
N PHE A 108 -8.45 -14.12 -1.62
CA PHE A 108 -7.78 -13.16 -2.48
C PHE A 108 -8.54 -13.00 -3.82
N ALA A 109 -8.87 -14.09 -4.50
CA ALA A 109 -9.63 -14.06 -5.74
C ALA A 109 -11.00 -13.40 -5.57
N ALA A 110 -11.71 -13.71 -4.47
CA ALA A 110 -13.00 -13.09 -4.17
C ALA A 110 -12.91 -11.57 -3.94
N GLN A 111 -11.84 -11.08 -3.31
CA GLN A 111 -11.61 -9.65 -3.12
C GLN A 111 -11.25 -8.94 -4.43
N ILE A 112 -10.50 -9.60 -5.33
CA ILE A 112 -10.26 -9.06 -6.67
C ILE A 112 -11.58 -8.94 -7.43
N ALA A 113 -12.44 -9.99 -7.40
CA ALA A 113 -13.75 -9.95 -8.05
C ALA A 113 -14.62 -8.80 -7.50
N LEU A 114 -14.58 -8.55 -6.19
CA LEU A 114 -15.26 -7.42 -5.56
C LEU A 114 -14.71 -6.08 -6.06
N ALA A 115 -13.39 -5.94 -6.18
CA ALA A 115 -12.77 -4.74 -6.72
C ALA A 115 -13.15 -4.46 -8.17
N VAL A 116 -13.17 -5.50 -9.01
CA VAL A 116 -13.62 -5.44 -10.41
C VAL A 116 -15.08 -4.96 -10.49
N ASP A 117 -15.99 -5.55 -9.68
CA ASP A 117 -17.42 -5.17 -9.64
C ASP A 117 -17.62 -3.70 -9.22
N ARG A 118 -16.82 -3.21 -8.32
CA ARG A 118 -16.93 -1.85 -7.77
C ARG A 118 -16.07 -0.81 -8.50
N GLY A 119 -15.25 -1.23 -9.45
CA GLY A 119 -14.35 -0.34 -10.19
C GLY A 119 -13.27 0.31 -9.32
N LEU A 120 -12.85 -0.37 -8.25
CA LEU A 120 -11.84 0.09 -7.30
C LEU A 120 -10.49 -0.61 -7.55
N PRO A 121 -9.36 0.04 -7.27
CA PRO A 121 -8.07 -0.63 -7.29
C PRO A 121 -7.95 -1.70 -6.19
N VAL A 122 -7.02 -2.64 -6.39
CA VAL A 122 -6.66 -3.68 -5.42
C VAL A 122 -5.30 -3.38 -4.81
N VAL A 123 -5.19 -3.42 -3.47
CA VAL A 123 -3.93 -3.31 -2.72
C VAL A 123 -3.50 -4.70 -2.28
N VAL A 124 -2.37 -5.15 -2.83
CA VAL A 124 -1.94 -6.55 -2.78
C VAL A 124 -0.69 -6.74 -1.93
N HIS A 125 -0.81 -7.62 -0.94
CA HIS A 125 0.27 -8.20 -0.18
C HIS A 125 0.78 -9.48 -0.86
N SER A 126 2.09 -9.63 -1.01
CA SER A 126 2.68 -10.88 -1.50
C SER A 126 3.99 -11.16 -0.78
N ARG A 127 4.03 -12.26 -0.02
CA ARG A 127 5.22 -12.68 0.69
C ARG A 127 5.49 -14.17 0.48
N GLU A 128 6.62 -14.47 -0.18
CA GLU A 128 7.01 -15.85 -0.56
C GLU A 128 5.94 -16.59 -1.38
N ALA A 129 5.06 -15.84 -2.09
CA ALA A 129 3.89 -16.35 -2.81
C ALA A 129 3.79 -15.86 -4.26
N TRP A 130 4.88 -15.37 -4.85
CA TRP A 130 4.87 -14.69 -6.15
C TRP A 130 4.19 -15.47 -7.28
N ALA A 131 4.41 -16.81 -7.35
CA ALA A 131 3.83 -17.63 -8.42
C ALA A 131 2.30 -17.58 -8.39
N ASP A 132 1.70 -17.92 -7.25
CA ASP A 132 0.24 -17.94 -7.09
C ASP A 132 -0.34 -16.51 -7.16
N THR A 133 0.39 -15.50 -6.66
CA THR A 133 -0.03 -14.09 -6.77
C THR A 133 -0.15 -13.68 -8.23
N PHE A 134 0.82 -14.00 -9.06
CA PHE A 134 0.78 -13.66 -10.50
C PHE A 134 -0.29 -14.45 -11.24
N ASP A 135 -0.49 -15.72 -10.90
CA ASP A 135 -1.49 -16.57 -11.55
C ASP A 135 -2.90 -16.04 -11.26
N ILE A 136 -3.18 -15.68 -10.00
CA ILE A 136 -4.48 -15.12 -9.60
C ILE A 136 -4.69 -13.73 -10.20
N LEU A 137 -3.71 -12.83 -10.12
CA LEU A 137 -3.84 -11.49 -10.72
C LEU A 137 -4.03 -11.57 -12.23
N GLY A 138 -3.31 -12.47 -12.90
CA GLY A 138 -3.41 -12.65 -14.35
C GLY A 138 -4.76 -13.20 -14.80
N SER A 139 -5.44 -14.01 -13.98
CA SER A 139 -6.75 -14.57 -14.30
C SER A 139 -7.91 -13.67 -13.89
N GLU A 140 -7.81 -12.98 -12.75
CA GLU A 140 -8.96 -12.32 -12.10
C GLU A 140 -8.97 -10.80 -12.22
N ALA A 141 -7.81 -10.12 -12.26
CA ALA A 141 -7.77 -8.67 -12.13
C ALA A 141 -8.24 -7.91 -13.40
N GLY A 142 -8.10 -8.50 -14.58
CA GLY A 142 -8.50 -7.85 -15.84
C GLY A 142 -7.85 -6.48 -16.02
N ALA A 143 -8.66 -5.42 -16.13
CA ALA A 143 -8.22 -4.04 -16.26
C ALA A 143 -8.21 -3.26 -14.91
N THR A 144 -8.50 -3.94 -13.81
CA THR A 144 -8.51 -3.32 -12.47
C THR A 144 -7.10 -2.88 -12.10
N PRO A 145 -6.92 -1.63 -11.64
CA PRO A 145 -5.61 -1.17 -11.18
C PRO A 145 -5.13 -1.98 -9.97
N VAL A 146 -3.90 -2.47 -10.02
CA VAL A 146 -3.26 -3.25 -8.96
C VAL A 146 -2.14 -2.43 -8.34
N VAL A 147 -2.09 -2.37 -7.01
CA VAL A 147 -0.99 -1.79 -6.24
C VAL A 147 -0.31 -2.91 -5.46
N MET A 148 0.91 -3.26 -5.86
CA MET A 148 1.75 -4.17 -5.09
C MET A 148 2.34 -3.37 -3.92
N HIS A 149 1.71 -3.47 -2.76
CA HIS A 149 2.15 -2.77 -1.57
C HIS A 149 3.40 -3.44 -0.98
N CYS A 150 4.18 -2.65 -0.24
CA CYS A 150 5.41 -3.11 0.44
C CYS A 150 6.27 -4.03 -0.45
N PHE A 151 6.55 -3.58 -1.67
CA PHE A 151 7.21 -4.42 -2.67
C PHE A 151 8.56 -4.93 -2.18
N THR A 152 8.70 -6.26 -2.06
CA THR A 152 9.90 -6.95 -1.56
C THR A 152 10.55 -7.86 -2.60
N GLY A 153 10.00 -7.92 -3.82
CA GLY A 153 10.59 -8.66 -4.93
C GLY A 153 11.86 -8.03 -5.49
N GLY A 154 12.53 -8.77 -6.36
CA GLY A 154 13.65 -8.30 -7.15
C GLY A 154 13.21 -7.74 -8.52
N PRO A 155 14.20 -7.54 -9.42
CA PRO A 155 13.94 -7.05 -10.77
C PRO A 155 12.97 -7.91 -11.58
N ASP A 156 13.02 -9.23 -11.43
CA ASP A 156 12.20 -10.16 -12.21
C ASP A 156 10.73 -10.10 -11.77
N GLU A 157 10.46 -10.05 -10.46
CA GLU A 157 9.11 -9.87 -9.92
C GLU A 157 8.58 -8.48 -10.26
N ALA A 158 9.43 -7.44 -10.21
CA ALA A 158 9.05 -6.09 -10.60
C ALA A 158 8.61 -6.05 -12.07
N GLN A 159 9.36 -6.66 -12.98
CA GLN A 159 9.00 -6.71 -14.38
C GLN A 159 7.66 -7.42 -14.59
N ARG A 160 7.43 -8.56 -13.93
CA ARG A 160 6.15 -9.28 -14.03
C ARG A 160 4.97 -8.46 -13.51
N CYS A 161 5.13 -7.73 -12.40
CA CYS A 161 4.11 -6.81 -11.91
C CYS A 161 3.81 -5.71 -12.94
N LEU A 162 4.85 -5.13 -13.53
CA LEU A 162 4.71 -4.08 -14.54
C LEU A 162 4.06 -4.58 -15.84
N ASP A 163 4.33 -5.81 -16.24
CA ASP A 163 3.68 -6.44 -17.39
C ASP A 163 2.16 -6.63 -17.18
N LEU A 164 1.72 -6.76 -15.93
CA LEU A 164 0.31 -6.73 -15.51
C LEU A 164 -0.24 -5.30 -15.34
N GLY A 165 0.57 -4.26 -15.58
CA GLY A 165 0.18 -2.85 -15.41
C GLY A 165 0.13 -2.38 -13.95
N ALA A 166 0.66 -3.16 -13.01
CA ALA A 166 0.62 -2.83 -11.60
C ALA A 166 1.50 -1.63 -11.21
N TYR A 167 1.11 -0.95 -10.14
CA TYR A 167 1.95 0.00 -9.44
C TYR A 167 2.80 -0.73 -8.40
N LEU A 168 4.04 -0.28 -8.21
CA LEU A 168 4.94 -0.79 -7.17
C LEU A 168 5.09 0.26 -6.07
N SER A 169 4.71 -0.09 -4.85
CA SER A 169 4.85 0.79 -3.70
C SER A 169 6.03 0.35 -2.84
N PHE A 170 6.95 1.27 -2.59
CA PHE A 170 8.18 1.01 -1.86
C PHE A 170 8.07 1.56 -0.44
N SER A 171 8.30 0.67 0.53
CA SER A 171 8.26 0.95 1.97
C SER A 171 9.65 1.25 2.55
N GLY A 172 9.72 1.37 3.87
CA GLY A 172 10.98 1.54 4.61
C GLY A 172 12.06 0.51 4.26
N ILE A 173 11.70 -0.65 3.71
CA ILE A 173 12.64 -1.70 3.30
C ILE A 173 13.65 -1.20 2.28
N VAL A 174 13.28 -0.33 1.34
CA VAL A 174 14.20 0.21 0.34
C VAL A 174 15.41 0.92 0.96
N THR A 175 15.25 1.43 2.20
CA THR A 175 16.30 2.11 2.95
C THR A 175 17.28 1.15 3.63
N PHE A 176 16.96 -0.16 3.71
CA PHE A 176 17.77 -1.12 4.45
C PHE A 176 19.01 -1.51 3.64
N PRO A 177 20.20 -1.57 4.26
CA PRO A 177 21.41 -2.03 3.57
C PRO A 177 21.27 -3.44 2.97
N SER A 178 20.45 -4.30 3.60
CA SER A 178 20.22 -5.69 3.19
C SER A 178 19.22 -5.84 2.03
N ALA A 179 18.69 -4.76 1.45
CA ALA A 179 17.68 -4.81 0.39
C ALA A 179 18.20 -4.28 -0.98
N PRO A 180 19.31 -4.80 -1.54
CA PRO A 180 19.83 -4.31 -2.82
C PRO A 180 18.88 -4.62 -3.99
N GLU A 181 18.16 -5.74 -3.97
CA GLU A 181 17.23 -6.14 -5.04
C GLU A 181 16.01 -5.22 -5.09
N VAL A 182 15.47 -4.82 -3.93
CA VAL A 182 14.38 -3.85 -3.85
C VAL A 182 14.80 -2.49 -4.42
N ARG A 183 16.04 -2.05 -4.18
CA ARG A 183 16.58 -0.82 -4.79
C ARG A 183 16.75 -0.96 -6.31
N GLN A 184 17.14 -2.13 -6.80
CA GLN A 184 17.19 -2.39 -8.24
C GLN A 184 15.79 -2.33 -8.85
N ALA A 185 14.79 -2.94 -8.22
CA ALA A 185 13.40 -2.86 -8.63
C ALA A 185 12.91 -1.39 -8.65
N ALA A 186 13.22 -0.60 -7.61
CA ALA A 186 12.88 0.82 -7.58
C ALA A 186 13.54 1.63 -8.71
N THR A 187 14.74 1.24 -9.14
CA THR A 187 15.43 1.88 -10.27
C THR A 187 14.75 1.53 -11.61
N LEU A 188 14.30 0.28 -11.78
CA LEU A 188 13.65 -0.19 -13.00
C LEU A 188 12.21 0.32 -13.16
N CYS A 189 11.50 0.54 -12.04
CA CYS A 189 10.10 0.90 -12.06
C CYS A 189 9.85 2.17 -12.88
N PRO A 190 8.94 2.17 -13.87
CA PRO A 190 8.56 3.37 -14.61
C PRO A 190 8.07 4.47 -13.66
N ALA A 191 8.35 5.72 -14.01
CA ALA A 191 8.01 6.85 -13.14
C ALA A 191 6.50 6.95 -12.86
N ASP A 192 5.66 6.53 -13.81
CA ASP A 192 4.19 6.55 -13.72
C ASP A 192 3.59 5.30 -13.04
N ARG A 193 4.42 4.39 -12.54
CA ARG A 193 3.99 3.17 -11.82
C ARG A 193 4.57 3.08 -10.41
N LEU A 194 5.20 4.14 -9.94
CA LEU A 194 5.96 4.20 -8.69
C LEU A 194 5.13 4.86 -7.59
N LEU A 195 5.05 4.21 -6.43
CA LEU A 195 4.49 4.75 -5.20
C LEU A 195 5.50 4.64 -4.06
N VAL A 196 5.25 5.36 -2.97
CA VAL A 196 5.98 5.27 -1.71
C VAL A 196 5.01 5.20 -0.55
N GLU A 197 5.39 4.47 0.49
CA GLU A 197 4.59 4.23 1.68
C GLU A 197 5.45 4.06 2.91
N THR A 198 4.83 4.05 4.08
CA THR A 198 5.52 3.70 5.32
C THR A 198 5.32 2.26 5.74
N ASP A 199 4.14 1.69 5.50
CA ASP A 199 3.66 0.47 6.13
C ASP A 199 3.72 0.58 7.67
N SER A 200 3.48 1.79 8.18
CA SER A 200 3.49 2.03 9.64
C SER A 200 2.36 1.26 10.32
N PRO A 201 2.58 0.72 11.51
CA PRO A 201 3.69 0.96 12.45
C PRO A 201 4.95 0.11 12.23
N PHE A 202 5.01 -0.66 11.15
CA PHE A 202 6.09 -1.58 10.83
C PHE A 202 7.20 -0.89 10.01
N LEU A 203 8.30 -1.59 9.76
CA LEU A 203 9.32 -1.30 8.76
C LEU A 203 9.93 0.11 8.81
N ALA A 204 10.11 0.68 10.03
CA ALA A 204 10.69 2.01 10.19
C ALA A 204 11.94 2.21 9.29
N PRO A 205 11.99 3.26 8.45
CA PRO A 205 13.10 3.51 7.55
C PRO A 205 14.38 3.91 8.32
N VAL A 206 15.54 3.81 7.69
CA VAL A 206 16.76 4.46 8.17
C VAL A 206 16.53 5.98 8.12
N PRO A 207 16.87 6.76 9.18
CA PRO A 207 17.66 6.38 10.37
C PRO A 207 16.85 5.90 11.57
N HIS A 208 15.57 5.59 11.42
CA HIS A 208 14.64 5.30 12.52
C HIS A 208 14.50 3.81 12.85
N ARG A 209 15.37 2.94 12.33
CA ARG A 209 15.35 1.50 12.60
C ARG A 209 15.20 1.17 14.08
N GLY A 210 14.33 0.17 14.37
CA GLY A 210 14.05 -0.26 15.74
C GLY A 210 13.05 0.59 16.51
N LYS A 211 12.52 1.66 15.91
CA LYS A 211 11.40 2.44 16.47
C LYS A 211 10.08 2.01 15.84
N ARG A 212 8.96 2.33 16.49
CA ARG A 212 7.63 2.25 15.89
C ARG A 212 7.59 3.25 14.72
N ASN A 213 7.24 2.77 13.53
CA ASN A 213 7.15 3.61 12.33
C ASN A 213 5.92 4.54 12.39
N GLN A 214 5.93 5.58 11.56
CA GLN A 214 4.83 6.54 11.47
C GLN A 214 4.77 7.18 10.08
N PRO A 215 3.58 7.63 9.61
CA PRO A 215 3.41 8.20 8.28
C PRO A 215 4.30 9.42 8.00
N ALA A 216 4.68 10.18 9.03
CA ALA A 216 5.60 11.31 8.93
C ALA A 216 6.99 10.94 8.37
N TRP A 217 7.30 9.65 8.28
CA TRP A 217 8.61 9.18 7.80
C TRP A 217 8.62 8.71 6.35
N VAL A 218 7.50 8.78 5.62
CA VAL A 218 7.49 8.49 4.17
C VAL A 218 8.48 9.35 3.37
N PRO A 219 8.81 10.62 3.74
CA PRO A 219 9.85 11.36 3.05
C PRO A 219 11.24 10.71 3.08
N HIS A 220 11.57 9.93 4.14
CA HIS A 220 12.83 9.18 4.19
C HIS A 220 12.86 8.04 3.16
N VAL A 221 11.73 7.36 2.96
CA VAL A 221 11.58 6.35 1.91
C VAL A 221 11.77 7.01 0.55
N GLY A 222 11.02 8.09 0.29
CA GLY A 222 11.09 8.83 -0.96
C GLY A 222 12.49 9.37 -1.26
N ALA A 223 13.23 9.84 -0.26
CA ALA A 223 14.59 10.34 -0.45
C ALA A 223 15.55 9.25 -0.95
N VAL A 224 15.47 8.02 -0.39
CA VAL A 224 16.28 6.88 -0.86
C VAL A 224 15.86 6.44 -2.25
N VAL A 225 14.55 6.38 -2.55
CA VAL A 225 14.07 6.08 -3.90
C VAL A 225 14.56 7.13 -4.91
N ALA A 226 14.55 8.42 -4.56
CA ALA A 226 15.09 9.47 -5.41
C ALA A 226 16.59 9.30 -5.67
N GLU A 227 17.36 8.99 -4.62
CA GLU A 227 18.80 8.74 -4.70
C GLU A 227 19.13 7.58 -5.65
N VAL A 228 18.49 6.41 -5.48
CA VAL A 228 18.79 5.23 -6.33
C VAL A 228 18.35 5.41 -7.78
N ARG A 229 17.38 6.29 -8.03
CA ARG A 229 16.91 6.66 -9.38
C ARG A 229 17.69 7.82 -10.00
N GLY A 230 18.54 8.50 -9.22
CA GLY A 230 19.31 9.68 -9.70
C GLY A 230 18.43 10.87 -10.06
N VAL A 231 17.31 11.08 -9.33
CA VAL A 231 16.38 12.20 -9.54
C VAL A 231 16.30 13.09 -8.30
N GLU A 232 15.86 14.34 -8.49
CA GLU A 232 15.64 15.25 -7.35
C GLU A 232 14.47 14.79 -6.47
N VAL A 233 14.59 14.93 -5.15
CA VAL A 233 13.58 14.51 -4.17
C VAL A 233 12.22 15.15 -4.45
N ASN A 234 12.19 16.45 -4.79
CA ASN A 234 10.94 17.15 -5.13
C ASN A 234 10.29 16.60 -6.40
N GLN A 235 11.09 16.19 -7.38
CA GLN A 235 10.58 15.57 -8.60
C GLN A 235 9.94 14.22 -8.30
N LEU A 236 10.60 13.39 -7.47
CA LEU A 236 10.04 12.11 -7.04
C LEU A 236 8.74 12.30 -6.25
N ALA A 237 8.74 13.20 -5.26
CA ALA A 237 7.57 13.49 -4.45
C ALA A 237 6.36 13.87 -5.30
N HIS A 238 6.56 14.77 -6.26
CA HIS A 238 5.51 15.18 -7.19
C HIS A 238 5.02 14.01 -8.04
N GLN A 239 5.92 13.18 -8.55
CA GLN A 239 5.56 12.03 -9.39
C GLN A 239 4.76 10.99 -8.60
N THR A 240 5.26 10.56 -7.42
CA THR A 240 4.57 9.55 -6.61
C THR A 240 3.24 10.04 -6.06
N THR A 241 3.14 11.32 -5.70
CA THR A 241 1.87 11.95 -5.30
C THR A 241 0.85 11.91 -6.43
N ARG A 242 1.23 12.30 -7.65
CA ARG A 242 0.33 12.22 -8.82
C ARG A 242 -0.12 10.80 -9.11
N ASN A 243 0.78 9.83 -9.00
CA ASN A 243 0.46 8.42 -9.21
C ASN A 243 -0.55 7.93 -8.17
N ALA A 244 -0.35 8.26 -6.89
CA ALA A 244 -1.28 7.90 -5.82
C ALA A 244 -2.65 8.54 -6.00
N ILE A 245 -2.71 9.84 -6.32
CA ILE A 245 -3.96 10.54 -6.64
C ILE A 245 -4.67 9.85 -7.80
N SER A 246 -3.94 9.47 -8.85
CA SER A 246 -4.50 8.83 -10.04
C SER A 246 -5.03 7.42 -9.76
N VAL A 247 -4.25 6.57 -9.08
CA VAL A 247 -4.63 5.16 -8.87
C VAL A 247 -5.76 5.02 -7.86
N PHE A 248 -5.76 5.83 -6.81
CA PHE A 248 -6.77 5.77 -5.75
C PHE A 248 -7.93 6.76 -5.94
N GLY A 249 -7.89 7.63 -6.95
CA GLY A 249 -8.94 8.64 -7.15
C GLY A 249 -9.03 9.65 -6.02
N LEU A 250 -7.89 10.00 -5.39
CA LEU A 250 -7.85 10.93 -4.26
C LEU A 250 -8.23 12.34 -4.75
N GLY A 251 -8.89 13.12 -3.88
CA GLY A 251 -9.14 14.54 -4.14
C GLY A 251 -7.83 15.35 -4.28
N GLU A 252 -7.89 16.50 -5.01
CA GLU A 252 -6.74 17.39 -5.18
C GLU A 252 -6.38 18.14 -3.89
#